data_e18c8225b1c381962970845c36404a8c
#
_entry.id   e18c8225b1c381962970845c36404a8c
#
_cell.length_a   1.000
_cell.length_b   1.000
_cell.length_c   1.000
_cell.angle_alpha   90.00
_cell.angle_beta   90.00
_cell.angle_gamma   90.00
#
_symmetry.space_group_name_H-M   'P 1'
#
loop_
_entity.id
_entity.type
_entity.pdbx_description
1 polymer ?
#
loop_
_entity_poly.entity_id
_entity_poly.type
_entity_poly.pdbx_seq_one_letter_code
_entity_poly.pdbx_strand_id
1 'polypeptide(L)'
;IELDKIKPDPNQPRKQFNDAELSELSASIQEYGLLQPIVVRANSDDTFTIISGERRFRASQLLQAKSIKAIVNTSIAAENISYAQMAENLKRSSLTVVEVADFICERISLGEKQGEIAEKLGLEKALVSKYSAWKEFPEEIQSALAEKKINSIQTAYILYKKWIEHPSEVESLLEGREFISKAEANNF
;
A
#
# COMPACT_ATOMS: atom_id res chain seq x y z
N ILE A 1 -24.58 7.07 -5.92
CA ILE A 1 -24.16 6.46 -7.20
C ILE A 1 -24.52 4.99 -7.15
N GLU A 2 -25.02 4.42 -8.25
CA GLU A 2 -25.26 2.99 -8.38
C GLU A 2 -23.97 2.21 -8.28
N LEU A 3 -23.97 1.08 -7.54
CA LEU A 3 -22.76 0.31 -7.27
C LEU A 3 -22.15 -0.34 -8.52
N ASP A 4 -22.96 -0.69 -9.49
CA ASP A 4 -22.55 -1.25 -10.78
C ASP A 4 -21.78 -0.27 -11.67
N LYS A 5 -21.99 1.04 -11.46
CA LYS A 5 -21.25 2.10 -12.15
C LYS A 5 -19.89 2.40 -11.49
N ILE A 6 -19.56 1.79 -10.36
CA ILE A 6 -18.34 2.07 -9.61
C ILE A 6 -17.33 0.95 -9.84
N LYS A 7 -16.13 1.31 -10.27
CA LYS A 7 -15.00 0.40 -10.50
C LYS A 7 -13.92 0.64 -9.43
N PRO A 8 -13.34 -0.43 -8.86
CA PRO A 8 -12.11 -0.32 -8.08
C PRO A 8 -10.98 0.26 -8.94
N ASP A 9 -10.06 0.99 -8.31
CA ASP A 9 -8.86 1.42 -8.99
C ASP A 9 -7.89 0.23 -9.11
N PRO A 10 -7.47 -0.20 -10.32
CA PRO A 10 -6.53 -1.31 -10.50
C PRO A 10 -5.16 -1.03 -9.86
N ASN A 11 -4.81 0.25 -9.68
CA ASN A 11 -3.55 0.69 -9.09
C ASN A 11 -3.65 0.92 -7.58
N GLN A 12 -4.73 0.42 -6.91
CA GLN A 12 -4.87 0.53 -5.47
C GLN A 12 -3.67 -0.10 -4.75
N PRO A 13 -2.98 0.64 -3.87
CA PRO A 13 -1.84 0.12 -3.13
C PRO A 13 -2.22 -1.05 -2.21
N ARG A 14 -3.42 -0.98 -1.60
CA ARG A 14 -3.92 -2.03 -0.71
C ARG A 14 -4.61 -3.12 -1.50
N LYS A 15 -3.98 -4.29 -1.58
CA LYS A 15 -4.50 -5.48 -2.31
C LYS A 15 -5.15 -6.52 -1.39
N GLN A 16 -4.83 -6.51 -0.10
CA GLN A 16 -5.34 -7.50 0.86
C GLN A 16 -6.44 -6.90 1.74
N PHE A 17 -7.56 -7.60 1.85
CA PHE A 17 -8.70 -7.24 2.68
C PHE A 17 -9.06 -8.44 3.55
N ASN A 18 -9.28 -8.20 4.84
CA ASN A 18 -9.70 -9.23 5.78
C ASN A 18 -11.23 -9.38 5.69
N ASP A 19 -11.69 -10.59 5.36
CA ASP A 19 -13.13 -10.88 5.19
C ASP A 19 -13.92 -10.70 6.48
N ALA A 20 -13.36 -11.02 7.64
CA ALA A 20 -14.00 -10.79 8.93
C ALA A 20 -14.25 -9.30 9.18
N GLU A 21 -13.24 -8.45 8.94
CA GLU A 21 -13.39 -6.99 9.08
C GLU A 21 -14.37 -6.39 8.07
N LEU A 22 -14.46 -6.94 6.85
CA LEU A 22 -15.45 -6.52 5.87
C LEU A 22 -16.86 -6.90 6.29
N SER A 23 -17.04 -8.08 6.87
CA SER A 23 -18.32 -8.55 7.38
C SER A 23 -18.82 -7.69 8.55
N GLU A 24 -17.93 -7.35 9.50
CA GLU A 24 -18.26 -6.42 10.60
C GLU A 24 -18.66 -5.04 10.08
N LEU A 25 -17.91 -4.51 9.12
CA LEU A 25 -18.24 -3.23 8.50
C LEU A 25 -19.57 -3.28 7.76
N SER A 26 -19.86 -4.38 7.08
CA SER A 26 -21.13 -4.62 6.40
C SER A 26 -22.29 -4.59 7.39
N ALA A 27 -22.18 -5.30 8.50
CA ALA A 27 -23.20 -5.29 9.56
C ALA A 27 -23.42 -3.88 10.13
N SER A 28 -22.34 -3.14 10.39
CA SER A 28 -22.42 -1.76 10.85
C SER A 28 -23.10 -0.83 9.83
N ILE A 29 -22.82 -1.00 8.53
CA ILE A 29 -23.48 -0.21 7.47
C ILE A 29 -24.96 -0.57 7.36
N GLN A 30 -25.32 -1.82 7.59
CA GLN A 30 -26.70 -2.26 7.59
C GLN A 30 -27.50 -1.63 8.74
N GLU A 31 -26.89 -1.53 9.93
CA GLU A 31 -27.55 -1.02 11.13
C GLU A 31 -27.64 0.52 11.17
N TYR A 32 -26.52 1.19 10.88
CA TYR A 32 -26.39 2.65 11.06
C TYR A 32 -26.36 3.43 9.74
N GLY A 33 -26.34 2.73 8.61
CA GLY A 33 -26.12 3.33 7.29
C GLY A 33 -24.65 3.72 7.06
N LEU A 34 -24.36 4.17 5.86
CA LEU A 34 -23.04 4.67 5.52
C LEU A 34 -22.82 6.07 6.10
N LEU A 35 -22.05 6.18 7.18
CA LEU A 35 -21.78 7.45 7.87
C LEU A 35 -20.85 8.37 7.07
N GLN A 36 -19.87 7.81 6.39
CA GLN A 36 -18.93 8.56 5.56
C GLN A 36 -19.04 8.11 4.10
N PRO A 37 -19.27 9.03 3.15
CA PRO A 37 -19.31 8.70 1.73
C PRO A 37 -17.95 8.20 1.24
N ILE A 38 -17.96 7.42 0.16
CA ILE A 38 -16.73 7.12 -0.60
C ILE A 38 -16.35 8.33 -1.45
N VAL A 39 -15.10 8.40 -1.90
CA VAL A 39 -14.66 9.42 -2.86
C VAL A 39 -14.35 8.72 -4.18
N VAL A 40 -14.92 9.24 -5.26
CA VAL A 40 -14.77 8.68 -6.60
C VAL A 40 -14.38 9.77 -7.60
N ARG A 41 -13.80 9.35 -8.70
CA ARG A 41 -13.56 10.15 -9.90
C ARG A 41 -14.52 9.71 -11.00
N ALA A 42 -15.12 10.66 -11.72
CA ALA A 42 -15.88 10.36 -12.92
C ALA A 42 -14.95 9.95 -14.07
N ASN A 43 -15.35 8.92 -14.82
CA ASN A 43 -14.71 8.51 -16.05
C ASN A 43 -15.49 9.05 -17.25
N SER A 44 -14.93 8.96 -18.46
CA SER A 44 -15.56 9.41 -19.69
C SER A 44 -16.74 8.52 -20.15
N ASP A 45 -16.86 7.32 -19.61
CA ASP A 45 -17.85 6.28 -19.95
C ASP A 45 -19.04 6.23 -18.98
N ASP A 46 -19.35 7.32 -18.29
CA ASP A 46 -20.42 7.44 -17.26
C ASP A 46 -20.23 6.44 -16.08
N THR A 47 -19.01 5.95 -15.89
CA THR A 47 -18.61 5.15 -14.73
C THR A 47 -17.76 5.98 -13.77
N PHE A 48 -17.49 5.42 -12.59
CA PHE A 48 -16.71 6.07 -11.55
C PHE A 48 -15.59 5.15 -11.07
N THR A 49 -14.41 5.72 -10.78
CA THR A 49 -13.29 4.98 -10.17
C THR A 49 -13.12 5.42 -8.73
N ILE A 50 -12.96 4.47 -7.81
CA ILE A 50 -12.79 4.76 -6.39
C ILE A 50 -11.42 5.41 -6.14
N ILE A 51 -11.43 6.58 -5.48
CA ILE A 51 -10.23 7.24 -4.97
C ILE A 51 -9.98 6.80 -3.52
N SER A 52 -11.03 6.82 -2.68
CA SER A 52 -10.96 6.44 -1.27
C SER A 52 -12.27 5.79 -0.82
N GLY A 53 -12.17 4.82 0.09
CA GLY A 53 -13.31 4.13 0.67
C GLY A 53 -13.58 2.74 0.11
N GLU A 54 -12.59 2.07 -0.48
CA GLU A 54 -12.67 0.71 -1.04
C GLU A 54 -13.35 -0.29 -0.08
N ARG A 55 -12.99 -0.29 1.22
CA ARG A 55 -13.62 -1.17 2.23
C ARG A 55 -15.12 -0.92 2.35
N ARG A 56 -15.53 0.35 2.35
CA ARG A 56 -16.96 0.75 2.41
C ARG A 56 -17.72 0.32 1.17
N PHE A 57 -17.09 0.44 0.00
CA PHE A 57 -17.65 -0.05 -1.25
C PHE A 57 -17.85 -1.56 -1.22
N ARG A 58 -16.82 -2.34 -0.85
CA ARG A 58 -16.89 -3.81 -0.75
C ARG A 58 -17.92 -4.26 0.31
N ALA A 59 -17.96 -3.62 1.47
CA ALA A 59 -18.95 -3.91 2.48
C ALA A 59 -20.39 -3.63 1.98
N SER A 60 -20.60 -2.57 1.18
CA SER A 60 -21.88 -2.27 0.56
C SER A 60 -22.23 -3.29 -0.55
N GLN A 61 -21.25 -3.83 -1.27
CA GLN A 61 -21.48 -4.94 -2.21
C GLN A 61 -21.93 -6.22 -1.48
N LEU A 62 -21.34 -6.55 -0.32
CA LEU A 62 -21.77 -7.69 0.49
C LEU A 62 -23.24 -7.57 0.94
N LEU A 63 -23.71 -6.33 1.16
CA LEU A 63 -25.12 -6.04 1.47
C LEU A 63 -26.04 -6.06 0.24
N GLN A 64 -25.50 -6.28 -0.96
CA GLN A 64 -26.25 -6.16 -2.21
C GLN A 64 -26.99 -4.80 -2.34
N ALA A 65 -26.39 -3.74 -1.80
CA ALA A 65 -26.93 -2.41 -1.88
C ALA A 65 -26.98 -1.94 -3.34
N LYS A 66 -28.09 -1.28 -3.74
CA LYS A 66 -28.25 -0.77 -5.12
C LYS A 66 -27.37 0.44 -5.38
N SER A 67 -27.12 1.26 -4.36
CA SER A 67 -26.36 2.50 -4.47
C SER A 67 -25.56 2.77 -3.21
N ILE A 68 -24.56 3.65 -3.33
CA ILE A 68 -23.73 4.11 -2.23
C ILE A 68 -23.56 5.63 -2.27
N LYS A 69 -23.51 6.26 -1.08
CA LYS A 69 -23.18 7.69 -0.97
C LYS A 69 -21.75 7.92 -1.41
N ALA A 70 -21.53 8.81 -2.38
CA ALA A 70 -20.23 9.12 -2.92
C ALA A 70 -20.06 10.62 -3.15
N ILE A 71 -18.84 11.11 -2.97
CA ILE A 71 -18.40 12.46 -3.38
C ILE A 71 -17.64 12.30 -4.68
N VAL A 72 -18.11 12.99 -5.73
CA VAL A 72 -17.38 13.02 -7.01
C VAL A 72 -16.31 14.09 -6.92
N ASN A 73 -15.06 13.68 -6.91
CA ASN A 73 -13.92 14.60 -6.91
C ASN A 73 -13.55 14.96 -8.36
N THR A 74 -13.70 16.23 -8.71
CA THR A 74 -13.37 16.78 -10.03
C THR A 74 -12.04 17.54 -10.03
N SER A 75 -11.42 17.73 -8.87
CA SER A 75 -10.27 18.64 -8.68
C SER A 75 -8.91 17.91 -8.72
N ILE A 76 -8.87 16.59 -8.54
CA ILE A 76 -7.61 15.85 -8.52
C ILE A 76 -7.31 15.35 -9.94
N ALA A 77 -6.22 15.83 -10.53
CA ALA A 77 -5.68 15.27 -11.78
C ALA A 77 -5.43 13.76 -11.59
N ALA A 78 -5.70 12.96 -12.63
CA ALA A 78 -5.60 11.49 -12.57
C ALA A 78 -4.25 10.99 -12.02
N GLU A 79 -3.18 11.70 -12.39
CA GLU A 79 -1.79 11.44 -11.96
C GLU A 79 -1.57 11.61 -10.43
N ASN A 80 -2.38 12.41 -9.75
CA ASN A 80 -2.24 12.65 -8.31
C ASN A 80 -3.13 11.73 -7.45
N ILE A 81 -4.03 10.96 -8.06
CA ILE A 81 -4.96 10.09 -7.31
C ILE A 81 -4.20 8.97 -6.60
N SER A 82 -3.26 8.31 -7.28
CA SER A 82 -2.45 7.23 -6.71
C SER A 82 -1.59 7.72 -5.53
N TYR A 83 -1.08 8.95 -5.61
CA TYR A 83 -0.36 9.58 -4.51
C TYR A 83 -1.26 9.91 -3.32
N ALA A 84 -2.47 10.42 -3.57
CA ALA A 84 -3.43 10.71 -2.50
C ALA A 84 -3.86 9.43 -1.77
N GLN A 85 -4.09 8.35 -2.51
CA GLN A 85 -4.41 7.03 -1.95
C GLN A 85 -3.25 6.46 -1.13
N MET A 86 -2.02 6.50 -1.68
CA MET A 86 -0.83 6.04 -1.00
C MET A 86 -0.58 6.84 0.30
N ALA A 87 -0.67 8.16 0.24
CA ALA A 87 -0.46 9.03 1.40
C ALA A 87 -1.52 8.82 2.50
N GLU A 88 -2.78 8.60 2.13
CA GLU A 88 -3.84 8.25 3.09
C GLU A 88 -3.54 6.93 3.78
N ASN A 89 -3.18 5.89 3.02
CA ASN A 89 -2.90 4.56 3.55
C ASN A 89 -1.62 4.53 4.41
N LEU A 90 -0.58 5.30 4.03
CA LEU A 90 0.63 5.47 4.85
C LEU A 90 0.30 6.06 6.23
N LYS A 91 -0.53 7.11 6.29
CA LYS A 91 -0.96 7.73 7.56
C LYS A 91 -1.73 6.77 8.45
N ARG A 92 -2.43 5.80 7.88
CA ARG A 92 -3.19 4.78 8.63
C ARG A 92 -2.37 3.55 9.00
N SER A 93 -1.10 3.49 8.63
CA SER A 93 -0.23 2.30 8.80
C SER A 93 -0.87 1.02 8.26
N SER A 94 -1.63 1.13 7.18
CA SER A 94 -2.41 0.02 6.60
C SER A 94 -1.71 -0.67 5.43
N LEU A 95 -0.52 -0.21 5.07
CA LEU A 95 0.31 -0.77 4.00
C LEU A 95 1.45 -1.60 4.55
N THR A 96 1.77 -2.67 3.85
CA THR A 96 3.00 -3.44 4.08
C THR A 96 4.22 -2.68 3.51
N VAL A 97 5.40 -3.03 4.00
CA VAL A 97 6.68 -2.50 3.48
C VAL A 97 6.82 -2.77 1.97
N VAL A 98 6.35 -3.94 1.53
CA VAL A 98 6.41 -4.38 0.13
C VAL A 98 5.49 -3.51 -0.76
N GLU A 99 4.25 -3.24 -0.34
CA GLU A 99 3.32 -2.40 -1.09
C GLU A 99 3.86 -0.98 -1.30
N VAL A 100 4.52 -0.42 -0.28
CA VAL A 100 5.17 0.90 -0.39
C VAL A 100 6.36 0.85 -1.34
N ALA A 101 7.17 -0.20 -1.26
CA ALA A 101 8.33 -0.39 -2.12
C ALA A 101 7.93 -0.55 -3.60
N ASP A 102 6.91 -1.38 -3.87
CA ASP A 102 6.40 -1.60 -5.23
C ASP A 102 5.85 -0.31 -5.84
N PHE A 103 5.09 0.47 -5.07
CA PHE A 103 4.59 1.77 -5.53
C PHE A 103 5.74 2.72 -5.91
N ILE A 104 6.75 2.86 -5.04
CA ILE A 104 7.89 3.76 -5.30
C ILE A 104 8.67 3.28 -6.52
N CYS A 105 8.94 1.98 -6.65
CA CYS A 105 9.63 1.42 -7.81
C CYS A 105 8.84 1.64 -9.11
N GLU A 106 7.52 1.50 -9.07
CA GLU A 106 6.66 1.79 -10.22
C GLU A 106 6.77 3.25 -10.64
N ARG A 107 6.69 4.21 -9.70
CA ARG A 107 6.83 5.64 -10.02
C ARG A 107 8.19 5.96 -10.66
N ILE A 108 9.27 5.36 -10.14
CA ILE A 108 10.61 5.51 -10.71
C ILE A 108 10.67 4.93 -12.12
N SER A 109 10.05 3.77 -12.38
CA SER A 109 10.02 3.18 -13.72
C SER A 109 9.26 4.03 -14.74
N LEU A 110 8.33 4.87 -14.27
CA LEU A 110 7.62 5.88 -15.08
C LEU A 110 8.41 7.18 -15.27
N GLY A 111 9.66 7.24 -14.76
CA GLY A 111 10.59 8.38 -14.93
C GLY A 111 10.50 9.45 -13.85
N GLU A 112 9.73 9.24 -12.78
CA GLU A 112 9.66 10.20 -11.68
C GLU A 112 10.93 10.18 -10.83
N LYS A 113 11.39 11.35 -10.36
CA LYS A 113 12.58 11.46 -9.53
C LYS A 113 12.26 11.13 -8.06
N GLN A 114 13.20 10.45 -7.37
CA GLN A 114 13.05 10.10 -5.95
C GLN A 114 12.70 11.29 -5.05
N GLY A 115 13.22 12.49 -5.35
CA GLY A 115 12.91 13.71 -4.59
C GLY A 115 11.45 14.15 -4.74
N GLU A 116 10.90 14.08 -5.95
CA GLU A 116 9.50 14.40 -6.24
C GLU A 116 8.54 13.39 -5.59
N ILE A 117 8.90 12.10 -5.64
CA ILE A 117 8.15 11.03 -4.97
C ILE A 117 8.14 11.25 -3.44
N ALA A 118 9.31 11.60 -2.86
CA ALA A 118 9.44 11.87 -1.43
C ALA A 118 8.55 13.05 -0.99
N GLU A 119 8.54 14.13 -1.74
CA GLU A 119 7.70 15.31 -1.47
C GLU A 119 6.21 14.96 -1.55
N LYS A 120 5.77 14.29 -2.64
CA LYS A 120 4.37 13.89 -2.84
C LYS A 120 3.86 12.92 -1.75
N LEU A 121 4.71 12.05 -1.21
CA LEU A 121 4.35 11.08 -0.15
C LEU A 121 4.56 11.63 1.26
N GLY A 122 5.23 12.78 1.42
CA GLY A 122 5.63 13.30 2.72
C GLY A 122 6.67 12.43 3.43
N LEU A 123 7.55 11.77 2.67
CA LEU A 123 8.61 10.89 3.18
C LEU A 123 9.98 11.57 3.03
N GLU A 124 10.94 11.14 3.87
CA GLU A 124 12.34 11.56 3.70
C GLU A 124 12.94 10.94 2.42
N LYS A 125 13.72 11.73 1.66
CA LYS A 125 14.38 11.24 0.44
C LYS A 125 15.28 10.02 0.70
N ALA A 126 15.96 9.98 1.85
CA ALA A 126 16.78 8.85 2.27
C ALA A 126 15.97 7.56 2.46
N LEU A 127 14.70 7.69 2.89
CA LEU A 127 13.78 6.55 3.03
C LEU A 127 13.30 6.07 1.65
N VAL A 128 12.93 6.98 0.76
CA VAL A 128 12.55 6.66 -0.63
C VAL A 128 13.70 5.96 -1.37
N SER A 129 14.94 6.40 -1.15
CA SER A 129 16.12 5.73 -1.72
C SER A 129 16.29 4.28 -1.24
N LYS A 130 15.93 3.96 0.01
CA LYS A 130 15.94 2.58 0.50
C LYS A 130 14.83 1.73 -0.12
N TYR A 131 13.64 2.31 -0.27
CA TYR A 131 12.55 1.64 -0.96
C TYR A 131 12.85 1.39 -2.44
N SER A 132 13.54 2.31 -3.13
CA SER A 132 13.90 2.13 -4.54
C SER A 132 14.85 0.98 -4.80
N ALA A 133 15.65 0.60 -3.81
CA ALA A 133 16.56 -0.56 -3.89
C ALA A 133 15.82 -1.92 -3.74
N TRP A 134 14.52 -1.92 -3.44
CA TRP A 134 13.72 -3.13 -3.21
C TRP A 134 13.88 -4.22 -4.29
N LYS A 135 13.90 -3.81 -5.56
CA LYS A 135 14.03 -4.75 -6.69
C LYS A 135 15.44 -5.37 -6.82
N GLU A 136 16.43 -4.80 -6.14
CA GLU A 136 17.80 -5.28 -6.10
C GLU A 136 18.06 -6.24 -4.94
N PHE A 137 17.11 -6.35 -3.98
CA PHE A 137 17.27 -7.24 -2.83
C PHE A 137 17.25 -8.70 -3.28
N PRO A 138 18.08 -9.57 -2.70
CA PRO A 138 18.03 -11.01 -2.93
C PRO A 138 16.69 -11.59 -2.46
N GLU A 139 16.32 -12.74 -3.03
CA GLU A 139 15.03 -13.39 -2.79
C GLU A 139 14.80 -13.69 -1.30
N GLU A 140 15.83 -14.04 -0.57
CA GLU A 140 15.83 -14.33 0.87
C GLU A 140 15.36 -13.11 1.68
N ILE A 141 15.88 -11.91 1.37
CA ILE A 141 15.48 -10.67 2.04
C ILE A 141 14.07 -10.25 1.61
N GLN A 142 13.71 -10.45 0.33
CA GLN A 142 12.36 -10.17 -0.15
C GLN A 142 11.33 -11.08 0.54
N SER A 143 11.61 -12.38 0.64
CA SER A 143 10.76 -13.35 1.33
C SER A 143 10.64 -13.01 2.82
N ALA A 144 11.73 -12.66 3.49
CA ALA A 144 11.73 -12.27 4.90
C ALA A 144 10.85 -11.03 5.17
N LEU A 145 10.77 -10.07 4.24
CA LEU A 145 9.83 -8.94 4.32
C LEU A 145 8.38 -9.37 4.11
N ALA A 146 8.13 -10.23 3.13
CA ALA A 146 6.79 -10.75 2.83
C ALA A 146 6.23 -11.59 3.99
N GLU A 147 7.06 -12.41 4.61
CA GLU A 147 6.75 -13.25 5.78
C GLU A 147 6.74 -12.48 7.12
N LYS A 148 7.05 -11.17 7.09
CA LYS A 148 7.15 -10.30 8.27
C LYS A 148 8.25 -10.69 9.27
N LYS A 149 9.22 -11.49 8.88
CA LYS A 149 10.48 -11.70 9.64
C LYS A 149 11.26 -10.40 9.79
N ILE A 150 11.12 -9.51 8.80
CA ILE A 150 11.61 -8.14 8.82
C ILE A 150 10.40 -7.22 8.65
N ASN A 151 10.25 -6.20 9.49
CA ASN A 151 9.10 -5.30 9.48
C ASN A 151 9.39 -3.87 8.99
N SER A 152 10.61 -3.60 8.55
CA SER A 152 10.99 -2.29 8.03
C SER A 152 11.95 -2.34 6.86
N ILE A 153 11.80 -1.41 5.92
CA ILE A 153 12.72 -1.26 4.78
C ILE A 153 14.14 -0.89 5.23
N GLN A 154 14.27 -0.19 6.38
CA GLN A 154 15.58 0.15 6.92
C GLN A 154 16.36 -1.09 7.36
N THR A 155 15.69 -2.03 8.03
CA THR A 155 16.30 -3.31 8.44
C THR A 155 16.68 -4.13 7.21
N ALA A 156 15.77 -4.25 6.24
CA ALA A 156 16.04 -4.95 4.99
C ALA A 156 17.23 -4.36 4.21
N TYR A 157 17.31 -3.03 4.15
CA TYR A 157 18.42 -2.35 3.48
C TYR A 157 19.77 -2.55 4.19
N ILE A 158 19.78 -2.62 5.53
CA ILE A 158 20.99 -2.94 6.30
C ILE A 158 21.46 -4.36 5.95
N LEU A 159 20.54 -5.33 5.98
CA LEU A 159 20.86 -6.73 5.61
C LEU A 159 21.29 -6.85 4.15
N TYR A 160 20.65 -6.12 3.22
CA TYR A 160 21.06 -6.08 1.82
C TYR A 160 22.51 -5.57 1.66
N LYS A 161 22.91 -4.51 2.37
CA LYS A 161 24.28 -4.02 2.34
C LYS A 161 25.28 -5.05 2.85
N LYS A 162 24.94 -5.77 3.90
CA LYS A 162 25.78 -6.86 4.43
C LYS A 162 25.81 -8.08 3.52
N TRP A 163 24.67 -8.39 2.90
CA TRP A 163 24.57 -9.50 1.95
C TRP A 163 25.52 -9.34 0.74
N ILE A 164 25.72 -8.12 0.28
CA ILE A 164 26.68 -7.85 -0.83
C ILE A 164 28.09 -8.31 -0.47
N GLU A 165 28.50 -8.20 0.79
CA GLU A 165 29.84 -8.57 1.27
C GLU A 165 29.89 -10.01 1.83
N HIS A 166 28.82 -10.42 2.52
CA HIS A 166 28.74 -11.69 3.27
C HIS A 166 27.39 -12.39 3.05
N PRO A 167 27.07 -12.90 1.83
CA PRO A 167 25.75 -13.46 1.53
C PRO A 167 25.38 -14.65 2.44
N SER A 168 26.27 -15.63 2.61
CA SER A 168 25.98 -16.85 3.38
C SER A 168 25.71 -16.58 4.87
N GLU A 169 26.31 -15.54 5.43
CA GLU A 169 26.07 -15.16 6.83
C GLU A 169 24.68 -14.58 7.00
N VAL A 170 24.23 -13.72 6.06
CA VAL A 170 22.87 -13.13 6.07
C VAL A 170 21.82 -14.20 5.84
N GLU A 171 22.02 -15.15 4.93
CA GLU A 171 21.13 -16.30 4.70
C GLU A 171 20.97 -17.12 5.98
N SER A 172 22.09 -17.49 6.64
CA SER A 172 22.05 -18.22 7.92
C SER A 172 21.31 -17.45 9.02
N LEU A 173 21.45 -16.12 9.08
CA LEU A 173 20.71 -15.29 10.02
C LEU A 173 19.21 -15.32 9.74
N LEU A 174 18.81 -15.25 8.47
CA LEU A 174 17.41 -15.25 8.05
C LEU A 174 16.73 -16.62 8.30
N GLU A 175 17.44 -17.72 8.08
CA GLU A 175 16.94 -19.07 8.35
C GLU A 175 16.76 -19.34 9.86
N GLY A 176 17.70 -18.87 10.69
CA GLY A 176 17.74 -19.15 12.12
C GLY A 176 16.80 -18.30 12.99
N ARG A 177 16.02 -17.36 12.42
CA ARG A 177 15.23 -16.39 13.17
C ARG A 177 13.79 -16.30 12.66
N GLU A 178 12.85 -16.20 13.60
CA GLU A 178 11.44 -15.88 13.31
C GLU A 178 11.24 -14.38 13.07
N PHE A 179 12.05 -13.54 13.73
CA PHE A 179 12.00 -12.08 13.60
C PHE A 179 13.41 -11.49 13.76
N ILE A 180 13.71 -10.46 12.95
CA ILE A 180 14.96 -9.72 13.00
C ILE A 180 14.69 -8.23 13.20
N SER A 181 15.15 -7.71 14.33
CA SER A 181 15.08 -6.30 14.65
C SER A 181 16.17 -5.50 13.93
N LYS A 182 15.98 -4.18 13.85
CA LYS A 182 17.01 -3.27 13.32
C LYS A 182 18.32 -3.32 14.14
N ALA A 183 18.21 -3.50 15.46
CA ALA A 183 19.38 -3.61 16.33
C ALA A 183 20.22 -4.86 16.01
N GLU A 184 19.57 -6.01 15.84
CA GLU A 184 20.22 -7.25 15.44
C GLU A 184 20.88 -7.11 14.06
N ALA A 185 20.17 -6.55 13.08
CA ALA A 185 20.72 -6.32 11.75
C ALA A 185 21.94 -5.37 11.75
N ASN A 186 22.02 -4.40 12.67
CA ASN A 186 23.20 -3.53 12.79
C ASN A 186 24.38 -4.21 13.48
N ASN A 187 24.13 -5.09 14.44
CA ASN A 187 25.16 -5.74 15.25
C ASN A 187 25.73 -7.00 14.60
N PHE A 188 25.08 -7.47 13.57
CA PHE A 188 25.50 -8.58 12.72
C PHE A 188 26.50 -8.12 11.68
#